data_d617c8316d9cf604f9b861fc44126632
#
_entry.id   d617c8316d9cf604f9b861fc44126632
#
_cell.length_a   1.000
_cell.length_b   1.000
_cell.length_c   1.000
_cell.angle_alpha   90.00
_cell.angle_beta   90.00
_cell.angle_gamma   90.00
#
_symmetry.space_group_name_H-M   'P 1'
#
loop_
_entity.id
_entity.type
_entity.pdbx_description
1 polymer ?
#
loop_
_entity_poly.entity_id
_entity_poly.type
_entity_poly.pdbx_seq_one_letter_code
_entity_poly.pdbx_strand_id
1 'polypeptide(L)'
;MPTLSSGGTFENNWKNILDKLRSVLRNEYGNTLPVFIGDEDSASSSQYIRLDPQGSELSEYSVNGETREFTVNVFYVFSGANVKKTALDHILRFVSRTEALIHDNIAMTLADSSSAFNCRFESTELGTDEVENVYIVNWVWKCQHLGNTG
;
A
#
# COMPACT_ATOMS: atom_id res chain seq x y z
N MET A 1 16.22 -15.75 -18.02
CA MET A 1 16.35 -14.90 -16.85
C MET A 1 17.22 -15.59 -15.80
N PRO A 2 18.25 -14.92 -15.32
CA PRO A 2 19.08 -15.53 -14.30
C PRO A 2 18.30 -15.79 -13.02
N THR A 3 18.57 -16.90 -12.40
CA THR A 3 18.00 -17.25 -11.12
C THR A 3 18.79 -16.54 -10.03
N LEU A 4 18.11 -15.83 -9.17
CA LEU A 4 18.76 -15.20 -8.05
C LEU A 4 19.21 -16.25 -7.06
N SER A 5 20.48 -16.15 -6.66
CA SER A 5 21.07 -17.11 -5.75
C SER A 5 20.39 -17.07 -4.40
N SER A 6 20.09 -18.23 -3.84
CA SER A 6 19.58 -18.33 -2.49
C SER A 6 20.68 -18.23 -1.43
N GLY A 7 21.93 -18.22 -1.84
CA GLY A 7 23.06 -18.18 -0.91
C GLY A 7 23.50 -16.80 -0.49
N GLY A 8 22.83 -15.76 -0.96
CA GLY A 8 23.21 -14.40 -0.65
C GLY A 8 22.53 -13.83 0.59
N THR A 9 22.90 -12.62 0.90
CA THR A 9 22.28 -11.83 1.97
C THR A 9 21.10 -11.01 1.44
N PHE A 10 20.61 -11.42 0.30
CA PHE A 10 19.53 -10.74 -0.41
C PHE A 10 18.20 -10.88 0.34
N GLU A 11 17.55 -9.73 0.55
CA GLU A 11 16.20 -9.67 1.07
C GLU A 11 15.30 -8.94 0.08
N ASN A 12 14.09 -9.46 -0.11
CA ASN A 12 13.12 -8.79 -0.96
C ASN A 12 12.36 -7.74 -0.16
N ASN A 13 12.95 -6.56 -0.04
CA ASN A 13 12.41 -5.47 0.75
C ASN A 13 11.03 -5.01 0.24
N TRP A 14 10.85 -4.97 -1.08
CA TRP A 14 9.57 -4.63 -1.67
C TRP A 14 8.46 -5.57 -1.19
N LYS A 15 8.73 -6.86 -1.26
CA LYS A 15 7.77 -7.87 -0.84
C LYS A 15 7.44 -7.72 0.64
N ASN A 16 8.45 -7.54 1.47
CA ASN A 16 8.26 -7.42 2.90
C ASN A 16 7.42 -6.19 3.25
N ILE A 17 7.68 -5.07 2.58
CA ILE A 17 6.92 -3.83 2.79
C ILE A 17 5.48 -3.99 2.32
N LEU A 18 5.27 -4.53 1.13
CA LEU A 18 3.93 -4.72 0.58
C LEU A 18 3.12 -5.72 1.38
N ASP A 19 3.73 -6.83 1.81
CA ASP A 19 3.04 -7.83 2.62
C ASP A 19 2.62 -7.23 3.97
N LYS A 20 3.46 -6.42 4.58
CA LYS A 20 3.12 -5.78 5.84
C LYS A 20 2.01 -4.75 5.68
N LEU A 21 2.08 -3.94 4.66
CA LEU A 21 1.03 -2.96 4.38
C LEU A 21 -0.31 -3.66 4.13
N ARG A 22 -0.28 -4.74 3.34
CA ARG A 22 -1.48 -5.55 3.10
C ARG A 22 -2.03 -6.11 4.41
N SER A 23 -1.15 -6.60 5.27
CA SER A 23 -1.55 -7.15 6.57
C SER A 23 -2.22 -6.10 7.46
N VAL A 24 -1.67 -4.90 7.50
CA VAL A 24 -2.25 -3.79 8.26
C VAL A 24 -3.66 -3.48 7.78
N LEU A 25 -3.85 -3.41 6.47
CA LEU A 25 -5.15 -3.12 5.88
C LEU A 25 -6.15 -4.27 6.12
N ARG A 26 -5.71 -5.51 5.96
CA ARG A 26 -6.57 -6.68 6.20
C ARG A 26 -6.99 -6.81 7.66
N ASN A 27 -6.09 -6.49 8.58
CA ASN A 27 -6.42 -6.53 10.00
C ASN A 27 -7.49 -5.50 10.37
N GLU A 28 -7.48 -4.36 9.70
CA GLU A 28 -8.47 -3.32 9.96
C GLU A 28 -9.82 -3.65 9.36
N TYR A 29 -9.84 -4.12 8.11
CA TYR A 29 -11.08 -4.27 7.36
C TYR A 29 -11.60 -5.69 7.27
N GLY A 30 -10.81 -6.66 7.70
CA GLY A 30 -11.19 -8.07 7.66
C GLY A 30 -11.32 -8.62 6.25
N ASN A 31 -12.06 -9.72 6.13
CA ASN A 31 -12.20 -10.43 4.87
C ASN A 31 -13.19 -9.79 3.90
N THR A 32 -13.92 -8.77 4.34
CA THR A 32 -14.93 -8.12 3.50
C THR A 32 -14.33 -7.18 2.49
N LEU A 33 -13.07 -6.81 2.66
CA LEU A 33 -12.37 -5.90 1.76
C LEU A 33 -11.08 -6.55 1.28
N PRO A 34 -11.08 -7.12 0.06
CA PRO A 34 -9.86 -7.72 -0.49
C PRO A 34 -8.78 -6.68 -0.73
N VAL A 35 -7.53 -7.07 -0.48
CA VAL A 35 -6.36 -6.24 -0.75
C VAL A 35 -5.45 -7.01 -1.70
N PHE A 36 -5.22 -6.46 -2.88
CA PHE A 36 -4.41 -7.09 -3.93
C PHE A 36 -3.11 -6.32 -4.13
N ILE A 37 -2.06 -7.04 -4.49
CA ILE A 37 -0.77 -6.44 -4.82
C ILE A 37 -0.57 -6.56 -6.34
N GLY A 38 -0.37 -5.42 -7.00
CA GLY A 38 -0.13 -5.38 -8.44
C GLY A 38 -1.26 -5.99 -9.24
N ASP A 39 -0.92 -6.93 -10.11
CA ASP A 39 -1.86 -7.55 -11.04
C ASP A 39 -2.58 -8.78 -10.50
N GLU A 40 -2.54 -9.00 -9.20
CA GLU A 40 -3.34 -10.08 -8.62
C GLU A 40 -4.80 -9.96 -9.04
N ASP A 41 -5.44 -11.11 -9.22
CA ASP A 41 -6.81 -11.13 -9.71
C ASP A 41 -7.78 -10.53 -8.71
N SER A 42 -8.49 -9.50 -9.16
CA SER A 42 -9.45 -8.78 -8.34
C SER A 42 -10.89 -9.02 -8.78
N ALA A 43 -11.15 -10.01 -9.58
CA ALA A 43 -12.21 -10.08 -10.57
C ALA A 43 -13.65 -10.00 -10.08
N SER A 44 -13.99 -10.13 -8.82
CA SER A 44 -15.43 -10.25 -8.51
C SER A 44 -15.92 -9.42 -7.34
N SER A 45 -15.08 -8.57 -6.80
CA SER A 45 -15.48 -7.77 -5.65
C SER A 45 -16.00 -6.40 -6.05
N SER A 46 -17.10 -5.98 -5.41
CA SER A 46 -17.63 -4.64 -5.65
C SER A 46 -16.77 -3.55 -5.03
N GLN A 47 -15.90 -3.91 -4.11
CA GLN A 47 -14.91 -3.00 -3.54
C GLN A 47 -13.64 -3.76 -3.25
N TYR A 48 -12.51 -3.11 -3.43
CA TYR A 48 -11.20 -3.70 -3.14
C TYR A 48 -10.14 -2.61 -3.02
N ILE A 49 -9.02 -3.00 -2.43
CA ILE A 49 -7.81 -2.16 -2.39
C ILE A 49 -6.77 -2.83 -3.26
N ARG A 50 -6.05 -2.02 -4.03
CA ARG A 50 -4.90 -2.48 -4.80
C ARG A 50 -3.67 -1.70 -4.38
N LEU A 51 -2.58 -2.42 -4.11
CA LEU A 51 -1.29 -1.85 -3.79
C LEU A 51 -0.41 -1.96 -5.01
N ASP A 52 0.01 -0.84 -5.55
CA ASP A 52 0.76 -0.79 -6.79
C ASP A 52 2.12 -0.13 -6.55
N PRO A 53 3.20 -0.93 -6.46
CA PRO A 53 4.52 -0.36 -6.20
C PRO A 53 4.98 0.51 -7.36
N GLN A 54 5.48 1.69 -7.04
CA GLN A 54 5.88 2.68 -8.05
C GLN A 54 7.38 2.79 -8.18
N GLY A 55 8.11 2.77 -7.10
CA GLY A 55 9.55 2.92 -7.17
C GLY A 55 10.17 3.18 -5.81
N SER A 56 11.48 3.29 -5.79
CA SER A 56 12.20 3.66 -4.60
C SER A 56 13.33 4.62 -4.95
N GLU A 57 13.68 5.46 -3.98
CA GLU A 57 14.78 6.41 -4.14
C GLU A 57 15.75 6.26 -2.98
N LEU A 58 17.02 6.37 -3.29
CA LEU A 58 18.06 6.37 -2.26
C LEU A 58 18.01 7.69 -1.50
N SER A 59 17.73 7.65 -0.21
CA SER A 59 17.69 8.85 0.62
C SER A 59 18.95 9.03 1.45
N GLU A 60 19.61 7.94 1.85
CA GLU A 60 20.86 8.00 2.58
C GLU A 60 21.68 6.75 2.31
N TYR A 61 22.96 6.92 2.15
CA TYR A 61 23.87 5.81 1.87
C TYR A 61 25.09 5.91 2.78
N SER A 62 25.42 4.81 3.44
CA SER A 62 26.59 4.75 4.31
C SER A 62 27.27 3.39 4.19
N VAL A 63 28.42 3.25 4.83
CA VAL A 63 29.16 1.99 4.86
C VAL A 63 28.33 0.85 5.46
N ASN A 64 27.48 1.16 6.40
CA ASN A 64 26.71 0.17 7.15
C ASN A 64 25.35 -0.15 6.56
N GLY A 65 24.91 0.59 5.55
CA GLY A 65 23.63 0.34 4.93
C GLY A 65 23.12 1.52 4.12
N GLU A 66 21.94 1.36 3.62
CA GLU A 66 21.29 2.41 2.85
C GLU A 66 19.87 2.60 3.32
N THR A 67 19.41 3.85 3.31
CA THR A 67 18.00 4.18 3.55
C THR A 67 17.37 4.52 2.21
N ARG A 68 16.29 3.82 1.88
CA ARG A 68 15.53 4.08 0.66
C ARG A 68 14.12 4.49 1.02
N GLU A 69 13.58 5.38 0.20
CA GLU A 69 12.17 5.75 0.29
C GLU A 69 11.41 5.00 -0.79
N PHE A 70 10.42 4.22 -0.37
CA PHE A 70 9.57 3.44 -1.26
C PHE A 70 8.25 4.15 -1.46
N THR A 71 7.75 4.14 -2.69
CA THR A 71 6.49 4.75 -3.06
C THR A 71 5.54 3.69 -3.58
N VAL A 72 4.34 3.66 -3.02
CA VAL A 72 3.27 2.73 -3.41
C VAL A 72 2.01 3.54 -3.66
N ASN A 73 1.37 3.33 -4.80
CA ASN A 73 0.04 3.85 -5.01
C ASN A 73 -0.96 2.87 -4.40
N VAL A 74 -1.82 3.38 -3.54
CA VAL A 74 -2.88 2.61 -2.90
C VAL A 74 -4.19 3.06 -3.50
N PHE A 75 -4.88 2.14 -4.18
CA PHE A 75 -6.16 2.41 -4.81
C PHE A 75 -7.27 1.73 -4.03
N TYR A 76 -8.30 2.47 -3.70
CA TYR A 76 -9.56 1.90 -3.23
C TYR A 76 -10.59 2.08 -4.34
N VAL A 77 -11.15 0.99 -4.80
CA VAL A 77 -12.13 0.99 -5.88
C VAL A 77 -13.46 0.54 -5.30
N PHE A 78 -14.48 1.33 -5.54
CA PHE A 78 -15.84 1.07 -5.09
C PHE A 78 -16.77 1.18 -6.29
N SER A 79 -17.49 0.10 -6.61
CA SER A 79 -18.40 0.06 -7.75
C SER A 79 -19.83 -0.23 -7.30
N GLY A 80 -20.78 0.07 -8.18
CA GLY A 80 -22.18 -0.23 -7.94
C GLY A 80 -22.93 0.83 -7.15
N ALA A 81 -22.49 2.06 -7.23
CA ALA A 81 -23.08 3.15 -6.48
C ALA A 81 -24.35 3.67 -7.16
N ASN A 82 -25.45 2.94 -7.03
CA ASN A 82 -26.75 3.42 -7.49
C ASN A 82 -27.26 4.57 -6.63
N VAL A 83 -26.68 4.75 -5.45
CA VAL A 83 -27.06 5.84 -4.55
C VAL A 83 -25.85 6.72 -4.35
N LYS A 84 -25.66 7.66 -5.26
CA LYS A 84 -24.47 8.52 -5.33
C LYS A 84 -24.17 9.26 -4.02
N LYS A 85 -25.20 9.78 -3.37
CA LYS A 85 -25.01 10.55 -2.15
C LYS A 85 -24.53 9.68 -0.98
N THR A 86 -25.14 8.51 -0.82
CA THR A 86 -24.78 7.58 0.25
C THR A 86 -23.40 6.98 -0.01
N ALA A 87 -23.09 6.69 -1.27
CA ALA A 87 -21.80 6.15 -1.64
C ALA A 87 -20.67 7.14 -1.35
N LEU A 88 -20.86 8.41 -1.65
CA LEU A 88 -19.86 9.42 -1.39
C LEU A 88 -19.58 9.54 0.11
N ASP A 89 -20.63 9.56 0.93
CA ASP A 89 -20.46 9.61 2.39
C ASP A 89 -19.68 8.40 2.91
N HIS A 90 -20.01 7.21 2.41
CA HIS A 90 -19.30 5.99 2.75
C HIS A 90 -17.81 6.08 2.37
N ILE A 91 -17.51 6.58 1.18
CA ILE A 91 -16.14 6.70 0.68
C ILE A 91 -15.36 7.69 1.52
N LEU A 92 -15.94 8.84 1.86
CA LEU A 92 -15.27 9.84 2.67
C LEU A 92 -14.96 9.32 4.08
N ARG A 93 -15.87 8.54 4.66
CA ARG A 93 -15.60 7.89 5.95
C ARG A 93 -14.49 6.87 5.84
N PHE A 94 -14.49 6.10 4.77
CA PHE A 94 -13.45 5.11 4.49
C PHE A 94 -12.09 5.78 4.32
N VAL A 95 -12.04 6.89 3.60
CA VAL A 95 -10.80 7.66 3.42
C VAL A 95 -10.26 8.11 4.78
N SER A 96 -11.10 8.72 5.60
CA SER A 96 -10.67 9.21 6.92
C SER A 96 -10.19 8.07 7.82
N ARG A 97 -10.89 6.93 7.80
CA ARG A 97 -10.52 5.77 8.59
C ARG A 97 -9.18 5.19 8.14
N THR A 98 -8.97 5.11 6.83
CA THR A 98 -7.73 4.57 6.29
C THR A 98 -6.56 5.50 6.56
N GLU A 99 -6.77 6.80 6.46
CA GLU A 99 -5.72 7.77 6.79
C GLU A 99 -5.34 7.71 8.27
N ALA A 100 -6.31 7.54 9.16
CA ALA A 100 -6.03 7.36 10.58
C ALA A 100 -5.26 6.06 10.84
N LEU A 101 -5.63 4.98 10.15
CA LEU A 101 -4.94 3.70 10.27
C LEU A 101 -3.48 3.82 9.85
N ILE A 102 -3.21 4.48 8.74
CA ILE A 102 -1.83 4.66 8.27
C ILE A 102 -1.05 5.54 9.24
N HIS A 103 -1.67 6.56 9.78
CA HIS A 103 -1.02 7.41 10.78
C HIS A 103 -0.64 6.62 12.04
N ASP A 104 -1.48 5.68 12.45
CA ASP A 104 -1.20 4.82 13.60
C ASP A 104 -0.09 3.79 13.30
N ASN A 105 0.23 3.57 12.04
CA ASN A 105 1.26 2.65 11.60
C ASN A 105 2.42 3.38 10.92
N ILE A 106 2.84 4.49 11.51
CA ILE A 106 3.96 5.30 11.01
C ILE A 106 5.27 4.52 10.99
N ALA A 107 5.38 3.48 11.82
CA ALA A 107 6.49 2.53 11.80
C ALA A 107 5.91 1.12 11.80
N MET A 108 6.51 0.25 10.99
CA MET A 108 6.07 -1.13 10.86
C MET A 108 7.26 -2.06 10.98
N THR A 109 7.09 -3.16 11.72
CA THR A 109 8.09 -4.22 11.76
C THR A 109 7.81 -5.23 10.66
N LEU A 110 8.80 -5.46 9.81
CA LEU A 110 8.67 -6.36 8.67
C LEU A 110 8.99 -7.80 9.04
N ALA A 111 8.73 -8.73 8.13
CA ALA A 111 8.91 -10.15 8.36
C ALA A 111 10.36 -10.54 8.65
N ASP A 112 11.32 -9.79 8.13
CA ASP A 112 12.75 -10.02 8.36
C ASP A 112 13.27 -9.30 9.61
N SER A 113 12.38 -8.77 10.43
CA SER A 113 12.66 -8.00 11.64
C SER A 113 13.22 -6.59 11.39
N SER A 114 13.38 -6.18 10.14
CA SER A 114 13.70 -4.80 9.83
C SER A 114 12.46 -3.92 10.00
N SER A 115 12.65 -2.61 9.97
CA SER A 115 11.56 -1.66 10.16
C SER A 115 11.39 -0.78 8.95
N ALA A 116 10.13 -0.60 8.55
CA ALA A 116 9.74 0.51 7.70
C ALA A 116 9.29 1.64 8.61
N PHE A 117 9.74 2.84 8.35
CA PHE A 117 9.45 3.98 9.21
C PHE A 117 9.05 5.18 8.37
N ASN A 118 8.54 6.19 9.03
CA ASN A 118 8.04 7.39 8.35
C ASN A 118 6.99 7.04 7.29
N CYS A 119 6.18 6.02 7.59
CA CYS A 119 5.11 5.57 6.72
C CYS A 119 3.97 6.58 6.75
N ARG A 120 3.53 7.00 5.57
CA ARG A 120 2.52 8.07 5.50
C ARG A 120 1.86 8.10 4.14
N PHE A 121 0.68 8.70 4.09
CA PHE A 121 0.08 9.13 2.84
C PHE A 121 0.56 10.54 2.52
N GLU A 122 1.14 10.72 1.34
CA GLU A 122 1.57 12.04 0.86
C GLU A 122 0.42 12.81 0.23
N SER A 123 -0.49 12.12 -0.43
CA SER A 123 -1.60 12.76 -1.10
C SER A 123 -2.79 11.81 -1.19
N THR A 124 -3.96 12.38 -1.36
CA THR A 124 -5.20 11.66 -1.55
C THR A 124 -5.94 12.30 -2.72
N GLU A 125 -6.35 11.49 -3.68
CA GLU A 125 -7.14 11.96 -4.81
C GLU A 125 -8.40 11.10 -4.92
N LEU A 126 -9.52 11.76 -5.16
CA LEU A 126 -10.79 11.09 -5.38
C LEU A 126 -11.21 11.29 -6.83
N GLY A 127 -11.40 10.18 -7.54
CA GLY A 127 -11.87 10.19 -8.91
C GLY A 127 -13.17 9.41 -9.05
N THR A 128 -13.91 9.71 -10.10
CA THR A 128 -15.11 8.97 -10.44
C THR A 128 -15.10 8.61 -11.90
N ASP A 129 -15.61 7.43 -12.22
CA ASP A 129 -15.92 7.03 -13.59
C ASP A 129 -17.42 6.93 -13.70
N GLU A 130 -18.05 7.93 -14.29
CA GLU A 130 -19.51 7.99 -14.39
C GLU A 130 -20.06 6.92 -15.31
N VAL A 131 -19.32 6.51 -16.32
CA VAL A 131 -19.77 5.50 -17.28
C VAL A 131 -19.90 4.14 -16.60
N GLU A 132 -18.96 3.81 -15.71
CA GLU A 132 -18.93 2.52 -15.04
C GLU A 132 -19.47 2.58 -13.62
N ASN A 133 -19.90 3.73 -13.15
CA ASN A 133 -20.34 3.95 -11.77
C ASN A 133 -19.32 3.51 -10.75
N VAL A 134 -18.07 3.91 -10.94
CA VAL A 134 -16.96 3.53 -10.10
C VAL A 134 -16.36 4.77 -9.44
N TYR A 135 -16.11 4.68 -8.14
CA TYR A 135 -15.33 5.66 -7.40
C TYR A 135 -13.94 5.07 -7.16
N ILE A 136 -12.93 5.89 -7.35
CA ILE A 136 -11.55 5.47 -7.14
C ILE A 136 -10.88 6.48 -6.22
N VAL A 137 -10.35 6.00 -5.11
CA VAL A 137 -9.50 6.81 -4.23
C VAL A 137 -8.07 6.37 -4.48
N ASN A 138 -7.21 7.32 -4.78
CA ASN A 138 -5.79 7.06 -4.98
C ASN A 138 -5.00 7.78 -3.88
N TRP A 139 -4.30 7.01 -3.07
CA TRP A 139 -3.34 7.55 -2.11
C TRP A 139 -1.93 7.26 -2.61
N VAL A 140 -1.06 8.23 -2.43
CA VAL A 140 0.38 8.00 -2.58
C VAL A 140 0.95 7.71 -1.20
N TRP A 141 1.33 6.46 -0.97
CA TRP A 141 1.90 6.00 0.29
C TRP A 141 3.41 5.92 0.15
N LYS A 142 4.11 6.42 1.15
CA LYS A 142 5.56 6.36 1.18
C LYS A 142 6.05 5.86 2.53
N CYS A 143 7.18 5.17 2.51
CA CYS A 143 7.89 4.80 3.72
C CYS A 143 9.39 4.83 3.47
N GLN A 144 10.14 4.91 4.55
CA GLN A 144 11.60 4.75 4.50
C GLN A 144 11.97 3.41 5.09
N HIS A 145 13.01 2.81 4.57
CA HIS A 145 13.49 1.52 5.03
C HIS A 145 15.02 1.54 5.06
N LEU A 146 15.56 1.15 6.20
CA LEU A 146 17.00 1.00 6.35
C LEU A 146 17.37 -0.43 6.01
N GLY A 147 18.05 -0.62 4.89
CA GLY A 147 18.54 -1.90 4.45
C GLY A 147 20.00 -2.07 4.83
N ASN A 148 20.36 -3.30 5.17
CA ASN A 148 21.75 -3.64 5.45
C ASN A 148 22.41 -4.10 4.16
N THR A 149 23.47 -3.41 3.74
CA THR A 149 24.21 -3.74 2.52
C THR A 149 25.48 -4.54 2.79
N GLY A 150 25.78 -4.73 4.05
CA GLY A 150 27.00 -5.42 4.42
C GLY A 150 26.88 -6.90 4.68
#